data_ba9bed1f293884ee6ca92e4d0a67bdb2
#
_entry.id   ba9bed1f293884ee6ca92e4d0a67bdb2
#
_cell.length_a   1.000
_cell.length_b   1.000
_cell.length_c   1.000
_cell.angle_alpha   90.00
_cell.angle_beta   90.00
_cell.angle_gamma   90.00
#
_symmetry.space_group_name_H-M   'P 1'
#
loop_
_entity.id
_entity.type
_entity.pdbx_description
1 polymer ?
#
loop_
_entity_poly.entity_id
_entity_poly.type
_entity_poly.pdbx_seq_one_letter_code
_entity_poly.pdbx_strand_id
1 'polypeptide(L)'
;MAGWMAVSPSEHRMRRFKTVAIVGVGLVGGSIGLALRQRGLADVVMGIGRRQPTLRTARRVGAVTNTTIDLAKGVAEAELVIVATPASRIVEFVRQVAAACPEGTLITDVGGAKRVIVEALDEGLPRGCRFLGSHPIAGSEKTGASHARADLFDGRIAVLTPTKNTRAEDFDTLEQFWSGLGAVVVQMSAAEHDQALAVTSHVPHLAAAALALVQSEPYFRFAGTGLLDTTRVASGDPALWRQIFALNRQNVLAALDQYGRQLTAMCAAIQQSDDVALERLLAAAKKNRDALGS
;
A
#
# COMPACT_ATOMS: atom_id res chain seq x y z
N MET A 1 17.23 -17.70 -4.10
CA MET A 1 16.73 -16.90 -2.96
C MET A 1 17.15 -15.46 -3.20
N ALA A 2 16.24 -14.60 -3.68
CA ALA A 2 16.50 -13.16 -3.75
C ALA A 2 16.49 -12.65 -2.31
N GLY A 3 17.66 -12.30 -1.80
CA GLY A 3 17.80 -11.73 -0.45
C GLY A 3 17.26 -10.31 -0.44
N TRP A 4 16.06 -10.12 0.04
CA TRP A 4 15.52 -8.81 0.34
C TRP A 4 16.31 -8.22 1.50
N MET A 5 17.09 -7.19 1.25
CA MET A 5 17.81 -6.49 2.32
C MET A 5 16.87 -5.45 2.92
N ALA A 6 16.54 -5.62 4.21
CA ALA A 6 16.07 -4.50 5.00
C ALA A 6 17.19 -3.46 5.02
N VAL A 7 16.88 -2.22 4.67
CA VAL A 7 17.84 -1.11 4.74
C VAL A 7 18.04 -0.85 6.24
N SER A 8 19.28 -0.98 6.72
CA SER A 8 19.59 -0.62 8.11
C SER A 8 19.37 0.87 8.31
N PRO A 9 18.67 1.29 9.39
CA PRO A 9 18.52 2.72 9.66
C PRO A 9 19.92 3.36 9.72
N SER A 10 20.18 4.27 8.78
CA SER A 10 21.39 5.07 8.87
C SER A 10 21.30 5.94 10.11
N GLU A 11 22.38 6.07 10.91
CA GLU A 11 22.48 6.94 12.09
C GLU A 11 22.35 8.46 11.74
N HIS A 12 21.76 8.76 10.60
CA HIS A 12 21.60 10.13 10.13
C HIS A 12 20.43 10.78 10.87
N ARG A 13 20.66 12.02 11.29
CA ARG A 13 19.64 12.90 11.88
C ARG A 13 18.44 12.90 10.95
N MET A 14 17.27 12.45 11.47
CA MET A 14 15.99 12.38 10.76
C MET A 14 15.71 13.67 10.01
N ARG A 15 15.42 13.57 8.71
CA ARG A 15 15.11 14.74 7.88
C ARG A 15 13.80 15.36 8.34
N ARG A 16 13.82 16.66 8.61
CA ARG A 16 12.62 17.45 8.85
C ARG A 16 12.29 18.25 7.58
N PHE A 17 11.03 18.21 7.18
CA PHE A 17 10.54 18.94 6.02
C PHE A 17 9.89 20.24 6.45
N LYS A 18 10.07 21.33 5.69
CA LYS A 18 9.33 22.55 5.90
C LYS A 18 7.85 22.35 5.52
N THR A 19 7.60 21.82 4.33
CA THR A 19 6.23 21.57 3.85
C THR A 19 6.15 20.22 3.16
N VAL A 20 5.24 19.37 3.65
CA VAL A 20 4.84 18.12 2.99
C VAL A 20 3.41 18.25 2.50
N ALA A 21 3.16 17.99 1.21
CA ALA A 21 1.83 17.98 0.64
C ALA A 21 1.30 16.55 0.46
N ILE A 22 0.05 16.30 0.85
CA ILE A 22 -0.62 15.01 0.76
C ILE A 22 -1.85 15.14 -0.13
N VAL A 23 -1.79 14.56 -1.32
CA VAL A 23 -2.91 14.51 -2.27
C VAL A 23 -3.74 13.26 -1.97
N GLY A 24 -4.88 13.47 -1.31
CA GLY A 24 -5.74 12.40 -0.82
C GLY A 24 -5.57 12.13 0.68
N VAL A 25 -6.37 12.81 1.50
CA VAL A 25 -6.34 12.68 2.97
C VAL A 25 -7.38 11.67 3.46
N GLY A 26 -7.28 10.43 2.95
CA GLY A 26 -8.05 9.27 3.43
C GLY A 26 -7.43 8.61 4.66
N LEU A 27 -7.60 7.29 4.80
CA LEU A 27 -6.97 6.51 5.87
C LEU A 27 -5.44 6.64 5.82
N VAL A 28 -4.82 6.23 4.70
CA VAL A 28 -3.35 6.20 4.57
C VAL A 28 -2.77 7.61 4.57
N GLY A 29 -3.26 8.51 3.70
CA GLY A 29 -2.75 9.89 3.65
C GLY A 29 -2.98 10.66 4.96
N GLY A 30 -4.10 10.43 5.66
CA GLY A 30 -4.36 10.98 6.98
C GLY A 30 -3.42 10.44 8.05
N SER A 31 -3.10 9.14 8.00
CA SER A 31 -2.15 8.52 8.93
C SER A 31 -0.71 9.02 8.71
N ILE A 32 -0.29 9.21 7.45
CA ILE A 32 0.98 9.87 7.14
C ILE A 32 1.02 11.26 7.78
N GLY A 33 -0.03 12.05 7.59
CA GLY A 33 -0.10 13.40 8.16
C GLY A 33 -0.08 13.42 9.69
N LEU A 34 -0.80 12.52 10.35
CA LEU A 34 -0.76 12.35 11.81
C LEU A 34 0.65 11.99 12.29
N ALA A 35 1.30 10.99 11.67
CA ALA A 35 2.64 10.56 12.03
C ALA A 35 3.67 11.69 11.85
N LEU A 36 3.63 12.42 10.73
CA LEU A 36 4.50 13.56 10.47
C LEU A 36 4.38 14.62 11.57
N ARG A 37 3.16 14.96 11.97
CA ARG A 37 2.90 15.98 12.98
C ARG A 37 3.28 15.53 14.38
N GLN A 38 2.91 14.32 14.78
CA GLN A 38 3.21 13.83 16.13
C GLN A 38 4.72 13.60 16.34
N ARG A 39 5.44 13.25 15.30
CA ARG A 39 6.89 13.01 15.35
C ARG A 39 7.72 14.26 15.02
N GLY A 40 7.08 15.39 14.72
CA GLY A 40 7.76 16.66 14.42
C GLY A 40 8.60 16.63 13.14
N LEU A 41 8.21 15.81 12.14
CA LEU A 41 8.96 15.61 10.91
C LEU A 41 8.58 16.61 9.80
N ALA A 42 7.52 17.38 9.97
CA ALA A 42 7.14 18.47 9.07
C ALA A 42 6.58 19.66 9.84
N ASP A 43 6.93 20.89 9.41
CA ASP A 43 6.37 22.11 9.98
C ASP A 43 4.95 22.34 9.48
N VAL A 44 4.74 22.14 8.18
CA VAL A 44 3.45 22.26 7.52
C VAL A 44 3.10 20.94 6.84
N VAL A 45 1.92 20.40 7.14
CA VAL A 45 1.31 19.28 6.41
C VAL A 45 0.09 19.82 5.66
N MET A 46 0.22 19.96 4.34
CA MET A 46 -0.83 20.45 3.47
C MET A 46 -1.68 19.28 2.95
N GLY A 47 -2.94 19.25 3.32
CA GLY A 47 -3.91 18.27 2.84
C GLY A 47 -4.66 18.74 1.60
N ILE A 48 -4.60 17.96 0.53
CA ILE A 48 -5.28 18.27 -0.74
C ILE A 48 -6.34 17.21 -1.02
N GLY A 49 -7.55 17.62 -1.37
CA GLY A 49 -8.64 16.69 -1.64
C GLY A 49 -9.79 17.34 -2.40
N ARG A 50 -10.66 16.50 -2.97
CA ARG A 50 -11.77 16.96 -3.82
C ARG A 50 -12.98 17.49 -3.04
N ARG A 51 -13.18 17.05 -1.80
CA ARG A 51 -14.40 17.32 -1.02
C ARG A 51 -14.07 18.01 0.29
N GLN A 52 -14.65 19.17 0.50
CA GLN A 52 -14.49 19.96 1.72
C GLN A 52 -14.82 19.17 3.02
N PRO A 53 -15.88 18.33 3.07
CA PRO A 53 -16.15 17.55 4.30
C PRO A 53 -15.00 16.62 4.69
N THR A 54 -14.36 15.96 3.72
CA THR A 54 -13.21 15.09 3.97
C THR A 54 -12.02 15.88 4.50
N LEU A 55 -11.75 17.06 3.91
CA LEU A 55 -10.68 17.96 4.36
C LEU A 55 -10.94 18.50 5.77
N ARG A 56 -12.18 18.89 6.08
CA ARG A 56 -12.55 19.29 7.45
C ARG A 56 -12.33 18.18 8.46
N THR A 57 -12.67 16.93 8.10
CA THR A 57 -12.42 15.78 8.98
C THR A 57 -10.93 15.58 9.20
N ALA A 58 -10.09 15.60 8.14
CA ALA A 58 -8.65 15.46 8.25
C ALA A 58 -8.02 16.54 9.14
N ARG A 59 -8.49 17.79 9.03
CA ARG A 59 -8.04 18.89 9.89
C ARG A 59 -8.48 18.71 11.33
N ARG A 60 -9.73 18.28 11.56
CA ARG A 60 -10.29 18.08 12.91
C ARG A 60 -9.57 16.98 13.66
N VAL A 61 -9.21 15.86 13.00
CA VAL A 61 -8.43 14.78 13.64
C VAL A 61 -6.95 15.11 13.77
N GLY A 62 -6.52 16.28 13.30
CA GLY A 62 -5.14 16.72 13.40
C GLY A 62 -4.19 16.14 12.37
N ALA A 63 -4.70 15.49 11.32
CA ALA A 63 -3.86 14.89 10.28
C ALA A 63 -3.13 15.91 9.41
N VAL A 64 -3.66 17.12 9.27
CA VAL A 64 -3.10 18.18 8.44
C VAL A 64 -3.15 19.52 9.14
N THR A 65 -2.20 20.43 8.84
CA THR A 65 -2.20 21.80 9.33
C THR A 65 -3.11 22.69 8.50
N ASN A 66 -3.01 22.55 7.19
CA ASN A 66 -3.74 23.33 6.19
C ASN A 66 -4.46 22.42 5.20
N THR A 67 -5.50 22.93 4.54
CA THR A 67 -6.25 22.15 3.55
C THR A 67 -6.66 23.02 2.37
N THR A 68 -6.70 22.43 1.18
CA THR A 68 -7.24 23.07 -0.03
C THR A 68 -7.85 22.04 -0.99
N ILE A 69 -8.78 22.50 -1.81
CA ILE A 69 -9.28 21.73 -2.97
C ILE A 69 -8.51 22.08 -4.26
N ASP A 70 -7.72 23.13 -4.25
CA ASP A 70 -6.89 23.58 -5.35
C ASP A 70 -5.53 22.88 -5.26
N LEU A 71 -5.26 22.01 -6.24
CA LEU A 71 -4.02 21.22 -6.29
C LEU A 71 -2.80 22.12 -6.40
N ALA A 72 -2.84 23.10 -7.31
CA ALA A 72 -1.69 23.98 -7.56
C ALA A 72 -1.29 24.80 -6.32
N LYS A 73 -2.29 25.36 -5.64
CA LYS A 73 -2.05 26.08 -4.36
C LYS A 73 -1.52 25.14 -3.28
N GLY A 74 -2.02 23.90 -3.26
CA GLY A 74 -1.65 22.93 -2.23
C GLY A 74 -0.21 22.43 -2.34
N VAL A 75 0.37 22.39 -3.55
CA VAL A 75 1.73 21.89 -3.78
C VAL A 75 2.77 22.99 -4.00
N ALA A 76 2.36 24.27 -4.01
CA ALA A 76 3.22 25.40 -4.41
C ALA A 76 4.49 25.57 -3.57
N GLU A 77 4.48 25.13 -2.30
CA GLU A 77 5.63 25.24 -1.39
C GLU A 77 6.12 23.87 -0.89
N ALA A 78 5.69 22.78 -1.55
CA ALA A 78 6.01 21.44 -1.07
C ALA A 78 7.45 21.03 -1.39
N GLU A 79 8.17 20.53 -0.39
CA GLU A 79 9.48 19.88 -0.55
C GLU A 79 9.33 18.40 -0.88
N LEU A 80 8.24 17.79 -0.41
CA LEU A 80 7.86 16.41 -0.69
C LEU A 80 6.35 16.34 -0.94
N VAL A 81 5.94 15.62 -1.98
CA VAL A 81 4.52 15.38 -2.27
C VAL A 81 4.22 13.89 -2.22
N ILE A 82 3.20 13.52 -1.44
CA ILE A 82 2.67 12.16 -1.35
C ILE A 82 1.32 12.08 -2.06
N VAL A 83 1.23 11.23 -3.09
CA VAL A 83 -0.02 10.96 -3.83
C VAL A 83 -0.70 9.74 -3.23
N ALA A 84 -1.67 9.97 -2.34
CA ALA A 84 -2.45 8.95 -1.63
C ALA A 84 -3.89 8.86 -2.18
N THR A 85 -4.01 8.89 -3.50
CA THR A 85 -5.27 8.75 -4.26
C THR A 85 -5.53 7.29 -4.64
N PRO A 86 -6.73 6.95 -5.17
CA PRO A 86 -6.95 5.64 -5.76
C PRO A 86 -5.88 5.28 -6.80
N ALA A 87 -5.43 4.02 -6.80
CA ALA A 87 -4.27 3.58 -7.56
C ALA A 87 -4.35 3.91 -9.05
N SER A 88 -5.54 3.80 -9.66
CA SER A 88 -5.79 4.13 -11.06
C SER A 88 -5.62 5.62 -11.42
N ARG A 89 -5.55 6.50 -10.41
CA ARG A 89 -5.42 7.94 -10.59
C ARG A 89 -4.02 8.48 -10.25
N ILE A 90 -3.12 7.64 -9.72
CA ILE A 90 -1.80 8.08 -9.24
C ILE A 90 -0.99 8.73 -10.36
N VAL A 91 -0.87 8.08 -11.51
CA VAL A 91 -0.10 8.62 -12.65
C VAL A 91 -0.60 10.00 -13.07
N GLU A 92 -1.91 10.17 -13.18
CA GLU A 92 -2.54 11.44 -13.53
C GLU A 92 -2.20 12.52 -12.49
N PHE A 93 -2.40 12.22 -11.20
CA PHE A 93 -2.13 13.18 -10.13
C PHE A 93 -0.64 13.52 -9.99
N VAL A 94 0.26 12.54 -10.16
CA VAL A 94 1.71 12.81 -10.16
C VAL A 94 2.09 13.80 -11.25
N ARG A 95 1.56 13.64 -12.48
CA ARG A 95 1.80 14.58 -13.58
C ARG A 95 1.23 15.97 -13.31
N GLN A 96 0.02 16.06 -12.76
CA GLN A 96 -0.60 17.33 -12.37
C GLN A 96 0.20 18.04 -11.26
N VAL A 97 0.66 17.30 -10.26
CA VAL A 97 1.52 17.79 -9.17
C VAL A 97 2.83 18.33 -9.76
N ALA A 98 3.50 17.56 -10.60
CA ALA A 98 4.78 17.94 -11.20
C ALA A 98 4.69 19.21 -12.05
N ALA A 99 3.54 19.48 -12.66
CA ALA A 99 3.31 20.72 -13.41
C ALA A 99 3.14 21.95 -12.51
N ALA A 100 2.83 21.78 -11.21
CA ALA A 100 2.43 22.87 -10.31
C ALA A 100 3.35 23.06 -9.09
N CYS A 101 4.09 22.03 -8.67
CA CYS A 101 4.99 22.12 -7.51
C CYS A 101 6.32 22.82 -7.88
N PRO A 102 7.16 23.17 -6.89
CA PRO A 102 8.48 23.73 -7.15
C PRO A 102 9.34 22.84 -8.06
N GLU A 103 10.27 23.45 -8.77
CA GLU A 103 11.23 22.73 -9.61
C GLU A 103 12.02 21.72 -8.77
N GLY A 104 12.23 20.52 -9.32
CA GLY A 104 13.00 19.48 -8.65
C GLY A 104 12.33 18.85 -7.44
N THR A 105 11.03 19.05 -7.20
CA THR A 105 10.30 18.42 -6.07
C THR A 105 10.30 16.90 -6.21
N LEU A 106 10.55 16.20 -5.09
CA LEU A 106 10.38 14.76 -5.00
C LEU A 106 8.89 14.42 -4.77
N ILE A 107 8.38 13.50 -5.57
CA ILE A 107 7.00 13.01 -5.52
C ILE A 107 7.02 11.51 -5.29
N THR A 108 6.17 11.03 -4.40
CA THR A 108 5.95 9.59 -4.14
C THR A 108 4.48 9.26 -4.08
N ASP A 109 4.15 7.98 -4.07
CA ASP A 109 2.78 7.48 -3.93
C ASP A 109 2.68 6.43 -2.82
N VAL A 110 1.47 5.88 -2.62
CA VAL A 110 1.17 4.82 -1.65
C VAL A 110 0.37 3.67 -2.29
N GLY A 111 0.40 3.53 -3.59
CA GLY A 111 -0.43 2.59 -4.33
C GLY A 111 -0.05 1.13 -4.10
N GLY A 112 -1.05 0.25 -4.06
CA GLY A 112 -0.90 -1.20 -3.85
C GLY A 112 -0.43 -1.99 -5.10
N ALA A 113 -0.22 -1.34 -6.24
CA ALA A 113 0.42 -1.87 -7.44
C ALA A 113 1.46 -0.87 -7.90
N LYS A 114 2.61 -1.34 -8.37
CA LYS A 114 3.76 -0.46 -8.65
C LYS A 114 4.17 -0.45 -10.12
N ARG A 115 4.18 -1.60 -10.79
CA ARG A 115 4.80 -1.72 -12.11
C ARG A 115 4.26 -0.70 -13.11
N VAL A 116 2.95 -0.68 -13.31
CA VAL A 116 2.30 0.24 -14.28
C VAL A 116 2.51 1.70 -13.91
N ILE A 117 2.53 2.03 -12.60
CA ILE A 117 2.74 3.39 -12.11
C ILE A 117 4.17 3.84 -12.38
N VAL A 118 5.16 3.03 -12.00
CA VAL A 118 6.58 3.33 -12.14
C VAL A 118 6.97 3.44 -13.61
N GLU A 119 6.59 2.45 -14.44
CA GLU A 119 6.87 2.47 -15.88
C GLU A 119 6.29 3.72 -16.56
N ALA A 120 5.09 4.18 -16.18
CA ALA A 120 4.46 5.36 -16.75
C ALA A 120 5.11 6.70 -16.33
N LEU A 121 5.93 6.70 -15.26
CA LEU A 121 6.53 7.92 -14.69
C LEU A 121 8.06 7.94 -14.78
N ASP A 122 8.69 6.83 -15.19
CA ASP A 122 10.17 6.71 -15.26
C ASP A 122 10.80 7.51 -16.41
N GLU A 123 10.03 7.89 -17.42
CA GLU A 123 10.51 8.72 -18.55
C GLU A 123 10.81 10.17 -18.17
N GLY A 124 10.48 10.55 -16.94
CA GLY A 124 10.68 11.88 -16.40
C GLY A 124 9.39 12.68 -16.23
N LEU A 125 9.48 13.73 -15.43
CA LEU A 125 8.38 14.61 -15.08
C LEU A 125 8.70 16.07 -15.46
N PRO A 126 7.65 16.90 -15.69
CA PRO A 126 7.83 18.34 -15.92
C PRO A 126 8.64 19.00 -14.81
N ARG A 127 9.32 20.11 -15.15
CA ARG A 127 10.04 20.98 -14.20
C ARG A 127 11.15 20.28 -13.41
N GLY A 128 11.74 19.22 -13.98
CA GLY A 128 12.78 18.44 -13.30
C GLY A 128 12.31 17.74 -12.01
N CYS A 129 11.00 17.65 -11.79
CA CYS A 129 10.44 16.87 -10.67
C CYS A 129 10.82 15.41 -10.80
N ARG A 130 10.90 14.73 -9.67
CA ARG A 130 11.35 13.34 -9.58
C ARG A 130 10.26 12.48 -8.94
N PHE A 131 10.16 11.24 -9.39
CA PHE A 131 9.24 10.27 -8.84
C PHE A 131 9.99 9.04 -8.33
N LEU A 132 9.68 8.63 -7.12
CA LEU A 132 10.09 7.33 -6.59
C LEU A 132 8.86 6.67 -5.98
N GLY A 133 8.47 5.53 -6.54
CA GLY A 133 7.29 4.78 -6.10
C GLY A 133 7.48 4.21 -4.72
N SER A 134 6.46 4.31 -3.87
CA SER A 134 6.43 3.64 -2.59
C SER A 134 5.08 2.95 -2.32
N HIS A 135 5.11 1.95 -1.42
CA HIS A 135 3.92 1.27 -0.94
C HIS A 135 4.10 0.87 0.53
N PRO A 136 3.48 1.58 1.48
CA PRO A 136 3.39 1.10 2.84
C PRO A 136 2.41 -0.08 2.90
N ILE A 137 2.88 -1.26 3.27
CA ILE A 137 2.05 -2.46 3.45
C ILE A 137 1.33 -2.34 4.79
N ALA A 138 0.45 -1.37 4.86
CA ALA A 138 -0.32 -1.01 6.05
C ALA A 138 -1.69 -0.47 5.62
N GLY A 139 -2.71 -0.81 6.40
CA GLY A 139 -4.08 -0.40 6.11
C GLY A 139 -5.08 -1.20 6.94
N SER A 140 -6.35 -0.96 6.68
CA SER A 140 -7.45 -1.76 7.20
C SER A 140 -8.61 -1.71 6.20
N GLU A 141 -9.67 -2.47 6.48
CA GLU A 141 -10.93 -2.42 5.74
C GLU A 141 -11.69 -1.08 5.91
N LYS A 142 -11.28 -0.25 6.90
CA LYS A 142 -11.88 1.06 7.17
C LYS A 142 -11.42 2.11 6.17
N THR A 143 -12.26 3.11 5.93
CA THR A 143 -11.98 4.19 4.99
C THR A 143 -12.13 5.58 5.64
N GLY A 144 -11.42 6.57 5.09
CA GLY A 144 -11.53 7.97 5.51
C GLY A 144 -10.58 8.40 6.61
N ALA A 145 -10.40 9.71 6.74
CA ALA A 145 -9.48 10.33 7.71
C ALA A 145 -9.89 10.13 9.17
N SER A 146 -11.18 9.82 9.44
CA SER A 146 -11.66 9.52 10.80
C SER A 146 -11.06 8.25 11.41
N HIS A 147 -10.52 7.36 10.58
CA HIS A 147 -9.86 6.12 10.99
C HIS A 147 -8.33 6.20 10.87
N ALA A 148 -7.79 7.38 10.52
CA ALA A 148 -6.36 7.59 10.45
C ALA A 148 -5.70 7.45 11.84
N ARG A 149 -4.50 6.87 11.86
CA ARG A 149 -3.71 6.62 13.09
C ARG A 149 -2.26 6.98 12.81
N ALA A 150 -1.60 7.60 13.77
CA ALA A 150 -0.18 7.97 13.64
C ALA A 150 0.78 6.76 13.72
N ASP A 151 0.35 5.70 14.37
CA ASP A 151 1.08 4.45 14.55
C ASP A 151 0.76 3.38 13.47
N LEU A 152 0.05 3.78 12.39
CA LEU A 152 -0.36 2.84 11.33
C LEU A 152 0.82 2.13 10.69
N PHE A 153 1.98 2.77 10.63
CA PHE A 153 3.18 2.30 9.95
C PHE A 153 4.19 1.64 10.89
N ASP A 154 3.98 1.68 12.20
CA ASP A 154 4.95 1.17 13.19
C ASP A 154 5.21 -0.32 12.99
N GLY A 155 6.48 -0.66 12.69
CA GLY A 155 6.93 -2.01 12.37
C GLY A 155 6.36 -2.59 11.06
N ARG A 156 5.65 -1.78 10.24
CA ARG A 156 5.14 -2.23 8.94
C ARG A 156 6.15 -2.00 7.84
N ILE A 157 6.12 -2.86 6.83
CA ILE A 157 6.98 -2.71 5.67
C ILE A 157 6.50 -1.55 4.81
N ALA A 158 7.43 -0.68 4.40
CA ALA A 158 7.26 0.28 3.33
C ALA A 158 8.20 -0.09 2.18
N VAL A 159 7.64 -0.49 1.04
CA VAL A 159 8.43 -0.85 -0.13
C VAL A 159 8.76 0.41 -0.92
N LEU A 160 10.03 0.60 -1.26
CA LEU A 160 10.50 1.56 -2.26
C LEU A 160 10.85 0.83 -3.56
N THR A 161 10.43 1.39 -4.68
CA THR A 161 10.63 0.78 -6.01
C THR A 161 11.50 1.67 -6.90
N PRO A 162 12.83 1.78 -6.60
CA PRO A 162 13.73 2.56 -7.42
C PRO A 162 13.89 1.97 -8.83
N THR A 163 14.22 2.84 -9.78
CA THR A 163 14.63 2.50 -11.14
C THR A 163 16.09 2.89 -11.36
N LYS A 164 16.63 2.62 -12.55
CA LYS A 164 17.96 3.09 -12.93
C LYS A 164 18.08 4.63 -12.97
N ASN A 165 16.94 5.33 -13.06
CA ASN A 165 16.87 6.79 -13.11
C ASN A 165 16.70 7.41 -11.70
N THR A 166 16.48 6.60 -10.66
CA THR A 166 16.35 7.07 -9.28
C THR A 166 17.70 7.54 -8.75
N ARG A 167 17.76 8.78 -8.23
CA ARG A 167 18.96 9.30 -7.58
C ARG A 167 19.11 8.73 -6.19
N ALA A 168 20.34 8.50 -5.74
CA ALA A 168 20.62 8.00 -4.39
C ALA A 168 20.01 8.93 -3.31
N GLU A 169 20.11 10.24 -3.48
CA GLU A 169 19.56 11.24 -2.56
C GLU A 169 18.02 11.19 -2.43
N ASP A 170 17.31 10.83 -3.51
CA ASP A 170 15.86 10.66 -3.50
C ASP A 170 15.46 9.38 -2.74
N PHE A 171 16.25 8.31 -2.95
CA PHE A 171 16.07 7.07 -2.21
C PHE A 171 16.30 7.30 -0.70
N ASP A 172 17.43 7.91 -0.32
CA ASP A 172 17.76 8.22 1.06
C ASP A 172 16.69 9.11 1.71
N THR A 173 16.15 10.07 0.95
CA THR A 173 15.07 10.95 1.43
C THR A 173 13.81 10.17 1.77
N LEU A 174 13.37 9.24 0.90
CA LEU A 174 12.17 8.45 1.16
C LEU A 174 12.42 7.33 2.17
N GLU A 175 13.62 6.78 2.21
CA GLU A 175 14.02 5.83 3.26
C GLU A 175 13.90 6.49 4.64
N GLN A 176 14.50 7.67 4.84
CA GLN A 176 14.39 8.43 6.09
C GLN A 176 12.95 8.85 6.38
N PHE A 177 12.18 9.22 5.34
CA PHE A 177 10.78 9.58 5.50
C PHE A 177 9.96 8.40 6.07
N TRP A 178 10.01 7.22 5.45
CA TRP A 178 9.25 6.06 5.89
C TRP A 178 9.75 5.50 7.22
N SER A 179 11.07 5.43 7.43
CA SER A 179 11.66 5.03 8.72
C SER A 179 11.24 6.01 9.81
N GLY A 180 11.21 7.31 9.50
CA GLY A 180 10.70 8.34 10.39
C GLY A 180 9.24 8.20 10.76
N LEU A 181 8.43 7.58 9.91
CA LEU A 181 7.04 7.21 10.23
C LEU A 181 6.93 5.87 10.97
N GLY A 182 8.05 5.22 11.32
CA GLY A 182 8.10 3.94 12.04
C GLY A 182 8.06 2.69 11.15
N ALA A 183 8.13 2.85 9.84
CA ALA A 183 8.13 1.71 8.92
C ALA A 183 9.51 1.07 8.79
N VAL A 184 9.53 -0.22 8.44
CA VAL A 184 10.72 -0.94 7.99
C VAL A 184 10.79 -0.80 6.47
N VAL A 185 11.82 -0.13 5.97
CA VAL A 185 11.97 0.11 4.54
C VAL A 185 12.60 -1.10 3.85
N VAL A 186 12.01 -1.50 2.73
CA VAL A 186 12.49 -2.58 1.88
C VAL A 186 12.57 -2.08 0.45
N GLN A 187 13.70 -2.32 -0.21
CA GLN A 187 13.90 -2.03 -1.62
C GLN A 187 13.60 -3.24 -2.49
N MET A 188 12.85 -3.07 -3.57
CA MET A 188 12.69 -4.07 -4.63
C MET A 188 12.28 -3.40 -5.93
N SER A 189 12.39 -4.09 -7.06
CA SER A 189 11.86 -3.59 -8.32
C SER A 189 10.32 -3.55 -8.28
N ALA A 190 9.71 -2.68 -9.08
CA ALA A 190 8.26 -2.60 -9.21
C ALA A 190 7.62 -3.92 -9.70
N ALA A 191 8.34 -4.67 -10.54
CA ALA A 191 7.89 -5.98 -11.02
C ALA A 191 7.89 -7.04 -9.91
N GLU A 192 8.96 -7.11 -9.12
CA GLU A 192 9.05 -8.01 -7.96
C GLU A 192 8.01 -7.68 -6.90
N HIS A 193 7.78 -6.37 -6.64
CA HIS A 193 6.71 -5.92 -5.76
C HIS A 193 5.36 -6.49 -6.19
N ASP A 194 4.98 -6.31 -7.46
CA ASP A 194 3.67 -6.72 -7.96
C ASP A 194 3.52 -8.25 -7.97
N GLN A 195 4.61 -9.00 -8.22
CA GLN A 195 4.63 -10.45 -8.11
C GLN A 195 4.45 -10.91 -6.66
N ALA A 196 5.17 -10.31 -5.72
CA ALA A 196 5.07 -10.64 -4.29
C ALA A 196 3.66 -10.35 -3.75
N LEU A 197 3.12 -9.16 -4.06
CA LEU A 197 1.79 -8.76 -3.59
C LEU A 197 0.65 -9.57 -4.23
N ALA A 198 0.85 -10.11 -5.42
CA ALA A 198 -0.13 -11.02 -6.02
C ALA A 198 -0.37 -12.25 -5.12
N VAL A 199 0.69 -12.82 -4.56
CA VAL A 199 0.62 -14.02 -3.70
C VAL A 199 0.26 -13.68 -2.25
N THR A 200 0.83 -12.59 -1.70
CA THR A 200 0.74 -12.30 -0.26
C THR A 200 -0.45 -11.42 0.12
N SER A 201 -1.09 -10.76 -0.85
CA SER A 201 -2.20 -9.81 -0.62
C SER A 201 -3.38 -10.04 -1.54
N HIS A 202 -3.16 -10.10 -2.86
CA HIS A 202 -4.26 -10.09 -3.83
C HIS A 202 -5.01 -11.43 -3.90
N VAL A 203 -4.31 -12.56 -3.98
CA VAL A 203 -4.93 -13.89 -3.94
C VAL A 203 -5.60 -14.16 -2.59
N PRO A 204 -5.01 -13.86 -1.43
CA PRO A 204 -5.71 -13.94 -0.14
C PRO A 204 -7.03 -13.19 -0.10
N HIS A 205 -7.11 -11.98 -0.67
CA HIS A 205 -8.37 -11.23 -0.74
C HIS A 205 -9.41 -11.92 -1.64
N LEU A 206 -9.00 -12.40 -2.82
CA LEU A 206 -9.90 -13.12 -3.73
C LEU A 206 -10.36 -14.45 -3.13
N ALA A 207 -9.49 -15.19 -2.45
CA ALA A 207 -9.83 -16.42 -1.76
C ALA A 207 -10.85 -16.18 -0.64
N ALA A 208 -10.63 -15.14 0.18
CA ALA A 208 -11.57 -14.72 1.21
C ALA A 208 -12.93 -14.30 0.63
N ALA A 209 -12.93 -13.55 -0.47
CA ALA A 209 -14.15 -13.15 -1.15
C ALA A 209 -14.90 -14.37 -1.74
N ALA A 210 -14.18 -15.29 -2.39
CA ALA A 210 -14.76 -16.51 -2.93
C ALA A 210 -15.36 -17.39 -1.80
N LEU A 211 -14.63 -17.54 -0.68
CA LEU A 211 -15.13 -18.27 0.48
C LEU A 211 -16.38 -17.61 1.09
N ALA A 212 -16.43 -16.29 1.15
CA ALA A 212 -17.61 -15.57 1.61
C ALA A 212 -18.82 -15.77 0.69
N LEU A 213 -18.61 -15.87 -0.64
CA LEU A 213 -19.68 -16.07 -1.63
C LEU A 213 -20.33 -17.46 -1.57
N VAL A 214 -19.65 -18.48 -1.05
CA VAL A 214 -20.24 -19.82 -0.88
C VAL A 214 -21.07 -19.95 0.38
N GLN A 215 -21.07 -18.93 1.26
CA GLN A 215 -21.89 -18.93 2.46
C GLN A 215 -23.35 -18.58 2.12
N SER A 216 -24.28 -19.25 2.75
CA SER A 216 -25.73 -18.96 2.65
C SER A 216 -26.30 -18.55 4.00
N GLU A 217 -27.30 -17.67 3.98
CA GLU A 217 -27.91 -17.06 5.15
C GLU A 217 -28.32 -18.08 6.26
N PRO A 218 -28.91 -19.25 5.95
CA PRO A 218 -29.24 -20.24 6.96
C PRO A 218 -28.07 -20.76 7.78
N TYR A 219 -26.83 -20.68 7.22
CA TYR A 219 -25.63 -21.19 7.87
C TYR A 219 -24.83 -20.12 8.63
N PHE A 220 -25.18 -18.83 8.51
CA PHE A 220 -24.43 -17.74 9.19
C PHE A 220 -24.35 -17.92 10.71
N ARG A 221 -25.40 -18.49 11.34
CA ARG A 221 -25.42 -18.78 12.78
C ARG A 221 -24.36 -19.79 13.23
N PHE A 222 -23.79 -20.55 12.31
CA PHE A 222 -22.75 -21.53 12.59
C PHE A 222 -21.34 -20.98 12.30
N ALA A 223 -21.22 -19.72 11.90
CA ALA A 223 -19.94 -19.07 11.63
C ALA A 223 -19.12 -18.95 12.92
N GLY A 224 -18.08 -19.77 13.03
CA GLY A 224 -17.07 -19.66 14.09
C GLY A 224 -15.97 -18.67 13.72
N THR A 225 -15.03 -18.48 14.68
CA THR A 225 -13.88 -17.57 14.53
C THR A 225 -13.05 -17.88 13.29
N GLY A 226 -12.86 -19.17 12.95
CA GLY A 226 -12.10 -19.57 11.76
C GLY A 226 -12.66 -19.01 10.46
N LEU A 227 -13.99 -19.03 10.27
CA LEU A 227 -14.62 -18.44 9.09
C LEU A 227 -14.50 -16.92 9.12
N LEU A 228 -14.76 -16.29 10.26
CA LEU A 228 -14.70 -14.83 10.41
C LEU A 228 -13.29 -14.30 10.15
N ASP A 229 -12.25 -14.95 10.68
CA ASP A 229 -10.86 -14.55 10.48
C ASP A 229 -10.43 -14.73 9.02
N THR A 230 -10.78 -15.88 8.41
CA THR A 230 -10.41 -16.19 7.04
C THR A 230 -11.09 -15.25 6.03
N THR A 231 -12.33 -14.82 6.29
CA THR A 231 -13.10 -13.96 5.39
C THR A 231 -13.00 -12.48 5.72
N ARG A 232 -12.38 -12.09 6.80
CA ARG A 232 -12.32 -10.70 7.31
C ARG A 232 -11.88 -9.70 6.23
N VAL A 233 -10.86 -10.03 5.44
CA VAL A 233 -10.33 -9.14 4.40
C VAL A 233 -11.28 -8.94 3.22
N ALA A 234 -12.28 -9.80 3.03
CA ALA A 234 -13.32 -9.65 2.01
C ALA A 234 -14.23 -8.43 2.26
N SER A 235 -14.22 -7.85 3.49
CA SER A 235 -14.93 -6.60 3.79
C SER A 235 -14.27 -5.35 3.21
N GLY A 236 -13.15 -5.47 2.49
CA GLY A 236 -12.48 -4.36 1.83
C GLY A 236 -13.32 -3.72 0.71
N ASP A 237 -13.06 -2.43 0.42
CA ASP A 237 -13.80 -1.68 -0.62
C ASP A 237 -13.66 -2.35 -2.01
N PRO A 238 -14.76 -2.83 -2.61
CA PRO A 238 -14.74 -3.49 -3.92
C PRO A 238 -14.19 -2.60 -5.05
N ALA A 239 -14.42 -1.28 -4.99
CA ALA A 239 -13.92 -0.35 -5.99
C ALA A 239 -12.39 -0.21 -5.93
N LEU A 240 -11.81 -0.23 -4.73
CA LEU A 240 -10.36 -0.24 -4.52
C LEU A 240 -9.75 -1.53 -5.07
N TRP A 241 -10.28 -2.69 -4.67
CA TRP A 241 -9.74 -3.99 -5.07
C TRP A 241 -9.84 -4.25 -6.57
N ARG A 242 -10.95 -3.85 -7.20
CA ARG A 242 -11.09 -3.90 -8.65
C ARG A 242 -9.96 -3.15 -9.37
N GLN A 243 -9.55 -1.98 -8.85
CA GLN A 243 -8.45 -1.21 -9.43
C GLN A 243 -7.10 -1.91 -9.25
N ILE A 244 -6.84 -2.47 -8.06
CA ILE A 244 -5.60 -3.21 -7.75
C ILE A 244 -5.49 -4.42 -8.69
N PHE A 245 -6.55 -5.22 -8.84
CA PHE A 245 -6.56 -6.37 -9.73
C PHE A 245 -6.37 -5.98 -11.20
N ALA A 246 -6.93 -4.84 -11.63
CA ALA A 246 -6.74 -4.37 -12.99
C ALA A 246 -5.29 -3.96 -13.27
N LEU A 247 -4.63 -3.30 -12.32
CA LEU A 247 -3.24 -2.84 -12.46
C LEU A 247 -2.23 -3.99 -12.35
N ASN A 248 -2.54 -5.05 -11.59
CA ASN A 248 -1.65 -6.20 -11.40
C ASN A 248 -2.20 -7.50 -12.01
N ARG A 249 -3.02 -7.39 -13.07
CA ARG A 249 -3.80 -8.49 -13.65
C ARG A 249 -3.00 -9.76 -13.94
N GLN A 250 -1.86 -9.64 -14.61
CA GLN A 250 -1.09 -10.79 -15.04
C GLN A 250 -0.56 -11.61 -13.88
N ASN A 251 0.03 -10.95 -12.88
CA ASN A 251 0.55 -11.61 -11.68
C ASN A 251 -0.59 -12.21 -10.85
N VAL A 252 -1.72 -11.52 -10.74
CA VAL A 252 -2.91 -12.02 -10.02
C VAL A 252 -3.43 -13.29 -10.67
N LEU A 253 -3.56 -13.33 -12.00
CA LEU A 253 -4.01 -14.53 -12.72
C LEU A 253 -3.03 -15.69 -12.55
N ALA A 254 -1.72 -15.45 -12.66
CA ALA A 254 -0.70 -16.47 -12.44
C ALA A 254 -0.73 -17.04 -11.01
N ALA A 255 -0.90 -16.18 -10.00
CA ALA A 255 -1.00 -16.60 -8.62
C ALA A 255 -2.32 -17.34 -8.31
N LEU A 256 -3.45 -16.92 -8.93
CA LEU A 256 -4.73 -17.65 -8.84
C LEU A 256 -4.66 -19.04 -9.47
N ASP A 257 -3.95 -19.19 -10.59
CA ASP A 257 -3.75 -20.48 -11.20
C ASP A 257 -2.97 -21.44 -10.28
N GLN A 258 -1.92 -20.95 -9.61
CA GLN A 258 -1.20 -21.71 -8.59
C GLN A 258 -2.12 -22.10 -7.42
N TYR A 259 -2.91 -21.16 -6.91
CA TYR A 259 -3.87 -21.42 -5.84
C TYR A 259 -4.92 -22.46 -6.26
N GLY A 260 -5.46 -22.34 -7.48
CA GLY A 260 -6.42 -23.29 -8.06
C GLY A 260 -5.86 -24.70 -8.17
N ARG A 261 -4.59 -24.85 -8.58
CA ARG A 261 -3.92 -26.17 -8.61
C ARG A 261 -3.86 -26.82 -7.22
N GLN A 262 -3.57 -26.04 -6.16
CA GLN A 262 -3.56 -26.58 -4.80
C GLN A 262 -4.96 -27.03 -4.34
N LEU A 263 -5.99 -26.25 -4.63
CA LEU A 263 -7.37 -26.65 -4.33
C LEU A 263 -7.77 -27.91 -5.08
N THR A 264 -7.44 -27.99 -6.36
CA THR A 264 -7.72 -29.20 -7.20
C THR A 264 -7.02 -30.43 -6.64
N ALA A 265 -5.77 -30.30 -6.19
CA ALA A 265 -5.04 -31.42 -5.59
C ALA A 265 -5.69 -31.90 -4.27
N MET A 266 -6.13 -30.97 -3.42
CA MET A 266 -6.85 -31.33 -2.18
C MET A 266 -8.20 -31.98 -2.49
N CYS A 267 -8.96 -31.45 -3.45
CA CYS A 267 -10.23 -32.05 -3.90
C CYS A 267 -10.01 -33.47 -4.44
N ALA A 268 -8.98 -33.71 -5.24
CA ALA A 268 -8.67 -35.05 -5.80
C ALA A 268 -8.33 -36.05 -4.67
N ALA A 269 -7.51 -35.65 -3.69
CA ALA A 269 -7.19 -36.50 -2.55
C ALA A 269 -8.44 -36.90 -1.75
N ILE A 270 -9.35 -35.95 -1.50
CA ILE A 270 -10.62 -36.19 -0.81
C ILE A 270 -11.51 -37.14 -1.63
N GLN A 271 -11.67 -36.91 -2.95
CA GLN A 271 -12.50 -37.72 -3.83
C GLN A 271 -12.01 -39.17 -3.93
N GLN A 272 -10.70 -39.37 -3.89
CA GLN A 272 -10.07 -40.68 -3.99
C GLN A 272 -9.89 -41.35 -2.63
N SER A 273 -10.29 -40.73 -1.53
CA SER A 273 -10.03 -41.19 -0.17
C SER A 273 -8.55 -41.44 0.10
N ASP A 274 -7.67 -40.64 -0.54
CA ASP A 274 -6.22 -40.71 -0.34
C ASP A 274 -5.82 -39.85 0.86
N ASP A 275 -6.00 -40.41 2.06
CA ASP A 275 -5.70 -39.74 3.32
C ASP A 275 -4.22 -39.38 3.45
N VAL A 276 -3.32 -40.19 2.88
CA VAL A 276 -1.87 -39.96 2.90
C VAL A 276 -1.51 -38.71 2.07
N ALA A 277 -2.06 -38.60 0.85
CA ALA A 277 -1.84 -37.41 0.03
C ALA A 277 -2.44 -36.16 0.67
N LEU A 278 -3.63 -36.26 1.23
CA LEU A 278 -4.29 -35.12 1.92
C LEU A 278 -3.48 -34.66 3.13
N GLU A 279 -3.06 -35.57 4.01
CA GLU A 279 -2.25 -35.27 5.18
C GLU A 279 -0.93 -34.59 4.79
N ARG A 280 -0.26 -35.08 3.75
CA ARG A 280 0.98 -34.47 3.21
C ARG A 280 0.75 -33.02 2.76
N LEU A 281 -0.34 -32.70 2.05
CA LEU A 281 -0.69 -31.36 1.60
C LEU A 281 -0.96 -30.44 2.80
N LEU A 282 -1.71 -30.90 3.78
CA LEU A 282 -2.02 -30.15 5.01
C LEU A 282 -0.76 -29.90 5.85
N ALA A 283 0.12 -30.90 5.97
CA ALA A 283 1.39 -30.74 6.69
C ALA A 283 2.32 -29.71 6.01
N ALA A 284 2.37 -29.70 4.68
CA ALA A 284 3.12 -28.69 3.94
C ALA A 284 2.53 -27.29 4.14
N ALA A 285 1.22 -27.16 4.11
CA ALA A 285 0.53 -25.88 4.38
C ALA A 285 0.80 -25.40 5.82
N LYS A 286 0.71 -26.30 6.80
CA LYS A 286 1.04 -26.00 8.19
C LYS A 286 2.47 -25.51 8.33
N LYS A 287 3.45 -26.18 7.74
CA LYS A 287 4.87 -25.78 7.76
C LYS A 287 5.05 -24.35 7.23
N ASN A 288 4.42 -24.03 6.09
CA ASN A 288 4.49 -22.69 5.51
C ASN A 288 3.84 -21.64 6.41
N ARG A 289 2.68 -21.96 7.02
CA ARG A 289 2.00 -21.06 7.95
C ARG A 289 2.83 -20.77 9.21
N ASP A 290 3.43 -21.83 9.78
CA ASP A 290 4.27 -21.70 10.98
C ASP A 290 5.51 -20.81 10.71
N ALA A 291 6.06 -20.88 9.49
CA ALA A 291 7.20 -20.05 9.06
C ALA A 291 6.87 -18.54 8.92
N LEU A 292 5.58 -18.17 8.79
CA LEU A 292 5.17 -16.76 8.73
C LEU A 292 5.15 -16.06 10.11
N GLY A 293 5.35 -16.83 11.19
CA GLY A 293 5.21 -16.35 12.56
C GLY A 293 3.76 -16.19 12.99
N SER A 294 3.57 -15.98 14.28
CA SER A 294 2.27 -15.72 14.92
C SER A 294 1.98 -14.22 14.99
#